data_d9d89691bb82c86786d03f91b503c803
#
_entry.id   d9d89691bb82c86786d03f91b503c803
#
_cell.length_a   1.000
_cell.length_b   1.000
_cell.length_c   1.000
_cell.angle_alpha   90.00
_cell.angle_beta   90.00
_cell.angle_gamma   90.00
#
_symmetry.space_group_name_H-M   'P 1'
#
loop_
_entity.id
_entity.type
_entity.pdbx_description
1 polymer ?
#
loop_
_entity_poly.entity_id
_entity_poly.type
_entity_poly.pdbx_seq_one_letter_code
_entity_poly.pdbx_strand_id
1 'polypeptide(L)'
;SLDLARWQFGITTVYHFILVPLTIGLSPLVALMETRYVRTGNEQWRVATQFFGKLLLINFALGVATGIVQEFQFGMNWSEYSRFVGNIFGAPLAFEALLAFFMESTFLGLWIFGWDRLSPKLHNLCMWMVALGTNVSALFILAANSWMQHPVGAVVNPDTGRAELDGLGGFFEVLSNEVLGTTLVHTISSAFLVAGAVVLGVAVWWMTKAARAGQDYEARELWRRLTRFGAVTMIVAGILTAGSGHLMGQVIAREQPAKMAAAEALFDSEEGAGFTALALGGSQESTTRIITVPKVYSFMATNDPDADVMGLNQAQEMYEQTYGEDVDYTPDVMTAFWSFRLMIAAGTASVAIGALALWLTRRNRLISSHHLGIAALWTMWLPFAACTSGWIFTEMGRQPWVVVPDLADPLSGVRMLTADGVSTIVSPGVVLTSMVIFTLLYAALGVVWFILLRRYVREGVRTQTEESVALVRASAPGKAPVLSFEY
;
A
#
# COMPACT_ATOMS: atom_id res chain seq x y z
N SER A 1 -1.09 28.55 -4.41
CA SER A 1 -0.64 27.40 -5.24
C SER A 1 -0.33 26.16 -4.38
N LEU A 2 0.25 26.33 -3.19
CA LEU A 2 0.67 25.23 -2.32
C LEU A 2 -0.48 24.25 -2.00
N ASP A 3 -1.61 24.74 -1.52
CA ASP A 3 -2.75 23.87 -1.16
C ASP A 3 -3.30 23.10 -2.36
N LEU A 4 -3.37 23.74 -3.54
CA LEU A 4 -3.80 23.06 -4.76
C LEU A 4 -2.81 21.95 -5.17
N ALA A 5 -1.51 22.20 -5.06
CA ALA A 5 -0.48 21.20 -5.36
C ALA A 5 -0.53 20.02 -4.37
N ARG A 6 -0.75 20.30 -3.07
CA ARG A 6 -0.94 19.28 -2.03
C ARG A 6 -2.18 18.43 -2.29
N TRP A 7 -3.32 19.06 -2.59
CA TRP A 7 -4.55 18.33 -2.91
C TRP A 7 -4.41 17.49 -4.18
N GLN A 8 -3.81 18.03 -5.24
CA GLN A 8 -3.59 17.28 -6.47
C GLN A 8 -2.73 16.03 -6.21
N PHE A 9 -1.60 16.20 -5.52
CA PHE A 9 -0.73 15.10 -5.17
C PHE A 9 -1.45 14.09 -4.26
N GLY A 10 -2.16 14.57 -3.24
CA GLY A 10 -2.91 13.72 -2.32
C GLY A 10 -3.97 12.86 -3.01
N ILE A 11 -4.79 13.45 -3.89
CA ILE A 11 -5.82 12.73 -4.65
C ILE A 11 -5.21 11.65 -5.52
N THR A 12 -4.18 11.99 -6.30
CA THR A 12 -3.56 11.05 -7.24
C THR A 12 -2.78 9.96 -6.53
N THR A 13 -2.07 10.28 -5.46
CA THR A 13 -1.29 9.31 -4.66
C THR A 13 -2.20 8.34 -3.92
N VAL A 14 -3.22 8.81 -3.24
CA VAL A 14 -4.18 7.95 -2.51
C VAL A 14 -4.87 7.00 -3.48
N TYR A 15 -5.30 7.49 -4.64
CA TYR A 15 -5.92 6.64 -5.65
C TYR A 15 -4.96 5.55 -6.17
N HIS A 16 -3.74 5.93 -6.55
CA HIS A 16 -2.72 4.99 -6.99
C HIS A 16 -2.42 3.95 -5.90
N PHE A 17 -2.30 4.39 -4.65
CA PHE A 17 -1.99 3.53 -3.53
C PHE A 17 -3.11 2.52 -3.17
N ILE A 18 -4.35 2.72 -3.59
CA ILE A 18 -5.41 1.69 -3.50
C ILE A 18 -5.06 0.47 -4.36
N LEU A 19 -4.43 0.66 -5.51
CA LEU A 19 -4.09 -0.41 -6.46
C LEU A 19 -2.80 -1.15 -6.09
N VAL A 20 -1.83 -0.45 -5.53
CA VAL A 20 -0.47 -0.96 -5.28
C VAL A 20 -0.43 -2.14 -4.31
N PRO A 21 -1.05 -2.11 -3.12
CA PRO A 21 -0.99 -3.23 -2.18
C PRO A 21 -1.58 -4.52 -2.76
N LEU A 22 -2.65 -4.40 -3.55
CA LEU A 22 -3.25 -5.58 -4.18
C LEU A 22 -2.29 -6.22 -5.18
N THR A 23 -1.59 -5.45 -6.00
CA THR A 23 -0.59 -5.97 -6.94
C THR A 23 0.57 -6.65 -6.21
N ILE A 24 1.15 -5.99 -5.21
CA ILE A 24 2.30 -6.51 -4.43
C ILE A 24 1.94 -7.82 -3.73
N GLY A 25 0.76 -7.89 -3.12
CA GLY A 25 0.36 -9.08 -2.36
C GLY A 25 -0.22 -10.19 -3.23
N LEU A 26 -0.98 -9.86 -4.28
CA LEU A 26 -1.67 -10.86 -5.09
C LEU A 26 -0.73 -11.60 -6.05
N SER A 27 0.30 -10.96 -6.58
CA SER A 27 1.25 -11.61 -7.48
C SER A 27 1.98 -12.81 -6.84
N PRO A 28 2.52 -12.74 -5.60
CA PRO A 28 3.05 -13.94 -4.93
C PRO A 28 1.98 -14.98 -4.60
N LEU A 29 0.75 -14.56 -4.25
CA LEU A 29 -0.32 -15.52 -3.96
C LEU A 29 -0.73 -16.31 -5.22
N VAL A 30 -0.81 -15.65 -6.37
CA VAL A 30 -1.04 -16.32 -7.67
C VAL A 30 0.11 -17.26 -8.00
N ALA A 31 1.36 -16.85 -7.80
CA ALA A 31 2.53 -17.69 -7.99
C ALA A 31 2.50 -18.93 -7.08
N LEU A 32 2.06 -18.80 -5.83
CA LEU A 32 1.88 -19.91 -4.88
C LEU A 32 0.75 -20.85 -5.32
N MET A 33 -0.39 -20.33 -5.81
CA MET A 33 -1.47 -21.15 -6.35
C MET A 33 -0.98 -21.98 -7.53
N GLU A 34 -0.26 -21.37 -8.45
CA GLU A 34 0.31 -22.05 -9.60
C GLU A 34 1.40 -23.08 -9.21
N THR A 35 2.23 -22.75 -8.23
CA THR A 35 3.21 -23.70 -7.66
C THR A 35 2.50 -24.95 -7.12
N ARG A 36 1.37 -24.77 -6.45
CA ARG A 36 0.55 -25.92 -5.98
C ARG A 36 0.00 -26.74 -7.14
N TYR A 37 -0.49 -26.08 -8.20
CA TYR A 37 -0.91 -26.78 -9.41
C TYR A 37 0.24 -27.59 -10.01
N VAL A 38 1.40 -26.98 -10.25
CA VAL A 38 2.55 -27.63 -10.86
C VAL A 38 3.06 -28.82 -10.04
N ARG A 39 3.00 -28.74 -8.70
CA ARG A 39 3.47 -29.82 -7.81
C ARG A 39 2.47 -30.96 -7.62
N THR A 40 1.19 -30.64 -7.63
CA THR A 40 0.15 -31.62 -7.30
C THR A 40 -0.64 -32.14 -8.50
N GLY A 41 -0.57 -31.47 -9.64
CA GLY A 41 -1.42 -31.73 -10.82
C GLY A 41 -2.90 -31.48 -10.58
N ASN A 42 -3.28 -30.81 -9.47
CA ASN A 42 -4.68 -30.58 -9.13
C ASN A 42 -5.22 -29.38 -9.92
N GLU A 43 -6.12 -29.67 -10.87
CA GLU A 43 -6.76 -28.67 -11.75
C GLU A 43 -7.51 -27.55 -10.99
N GLN A 44 -7.98 -27.79 -9.78
CA GLN A 44 -8.60 -26.74 -8.97
C GLN A 44 -7.64 -25.58 -8.71
N TRP A 45 -6.34 -25.86 -8.51
CA TRP A 45 -5.33 -24.82 -8.33
C TRP A 45 -4.99 -24.08 -9.64
N ARG A 46 -5.07 -24.75 -10.79
CA ARG A 46 -4.95 -24.11 -12.09
C ARG A 46 -6.07 -23.11 -12.33
N VAL A 47 -7.29 -23.52 -12.10
CA VAL A 47 -8.48 -22.68 -12.20
C VAL A 47 -8.41 -21.47 -11.27
N ALA A 48 -7.96 -21.67 -10.02
CA ALA A 48 -7.75 -20.58 -9.08
C ALA A 48 -6.68 -19.59 -9.57
N THR A 49 -5.57 -20.10 -10.10
CA THR A 49 -4.46 -19.31 -10.66
C THR A 49 -4.95 -18.45 -11.82
N GLN A 50 -5.70 -19.00 -12.75
CA GLN A 50 -6.26 -18.26 -13.87
C GLN A 50 -7.24 -17.19 -13.43
N PHE A 51 -8.10 -17.50 -12.48
CA PHE A 51 -9.10 -16.57 -11.96
C PHE A 51 -8.46 -15.38 -11.25
N PHE A 52 -7.59 -15.62 -10.27
CA PHE A 52 -6.93 -14.53 -9.52
C PHE A 52 -5.85 -13.84 -10.36
N GLY A 53 -5.21 -14.53 -11.30
CA GLY A 53 -4.30 -13.94 -12.27
C GLY A 53 -4.98 -12.91 -13.17
N LYS A 54 -6.23 -13.15 -13.56
CA LYS A 54 -7.04 -12.18 -14.32
C LYS A 54 -7.36 -10.94 -13.49
N LEU A 55 -7.70 -11.09 -12.21
CA LEU A 55 -7.89 -9.95 -11.30
C LEU A 55 -6.58 -9.17 -11.10
N LEU A 56 -5.47 -9.86 -10.96
CA LEU A 56 -4.13 -9.26 -10.88
C LEU A 56 -3.83 -8.44 -12.14
N LEU A 57 -4.09 -8.98 -13.33
CA LEU A 57 -3.84 -8.29 -14.60
C LEU A 57 -4.62 -6.98 -14.72
N ILE A 58 -5.91 -7.01 -14.38
CA ILE A 58 -6.76 -5.80 -14.40
C ILE A 58 -6.20 -4.75 -13.45
N ASN A 59 -5.87 -5.16 -12.22
CA ASN A 59 -5.34 -4.25 -11.21
C ASN A 59 -3.95 -3.70 -11.59
N PHE A 60 -3.08 -4.54 -12.13
CA PHE A 60 -1.75 -4.15 -12.59
C PHE A 60 -1.81 -3.11 -13.71
N ALA A 61 -2.66 -3.31 -14.71
CA ALA A 61 -2.78 -2.37 -15.83
C ALA A 61 -3.17 -0.95 -15.37
N LEU A 62 -4.11 -0.85 -14.43
CA LEU A 62 -4.49 0.45 -13.86
C LEU A 62 -3.42 1.00 -12.91
N GLY A 63 -2.77 0.13 -12.15
CA GLY A 63 -1.66 0.52 -11.29
C GLY A 63 -0.53 1.19 -12.06
N VAL A 64 -0.13 0.61 -13.19
CA VAL A 64 0.89 1.19 -14.09
C VAL A 64 0.45 2.54 -14.64
N ALA A 65 -0.78 2.64 -15.17
CA ALA A 65 -1.29 3.89 -15.75
C ALA A 65 -1.30 5.04 -14.73
N THR A 66 -1.73 4.75 -13.49
CA THR A 66 -1.78 5.75 -12.42
C THR A 66 -0.39 6.04 -11.83
N GLY A 67 0.53 5.09 -11.83
CA GLY A 67 1.92 5.27 -11.41
C GLY A 67 2.69 6.21 -12.31
N ILE A 68 2.53 6.08 -13.63
CA ILE A 68 3.15 6.99 -14.60
C ILE A 68 2.72 8.45 -14.35
N VAL A 69 1.44 8.68 -14.06
CA VAL A 69 0.95 10.03 -13.73
C VAL A 69 1.62 10.59 -12.48
N GLN A 70 1.89 9.74 -11.48
CA GLN A 70 2.59 10.16 -10.26
C GLN A 70 3.99 10.70 -10.55
N GLU A 71 4.74 10.04 -11.41
CA GLU A 71 6.09 10.48 -11.77
C GLU A 71 6.08 11.81 -12.53
N PHE A 72 5.13 12.03 -13.43
CA PHE A 72 5.00 13.29 -14.14
C PHE A 72 4.76 14.49 -13.20
N GLN A 73 4.09 14.30 -12.07
CA GLN A 73 3.83 15.40 -11.12
C GLN A 73 5.11 15.96 -10.50
N PHE A 74 6.15 15.16 -10.33
CA PHE A 74 7.43 15.64 -9.82
C PHE A 74 8.08 16.68 -10.74
N GLY A 75 7.94 16.52 -12.05
CA GLY A 75 8.44 17.49 -13.04
C GLY A 75 7.53 18.69 -13.29
N MET A 76 6.31 18.67 -12.75
CA MET A 76 5.30 19.72 -12.94
C MET A 76 5.19 20.63 -11.70
N ASN A 77 4.30 20.29 -10.79
CA ASN A 77 3.96 21.13 -9.64
C ASN A 77 4.98 21.06 -8.51
N TRP A 78 5.84 20.04 -8.50
CA TRP A 78 6.86 19.79 -7.48
C TRP A 78 8.29 19.96 -8.05
N SER A 79 8.48 20.89 -8.97
CA SER A 79 9.75 21.06 -9.67
C SER A 79 10.90 21.51 -8.77
N GLU A 80 10.65 22.31 -7.75
CA GLU A 80 11.70 22.73 -6.81
C GLU A 80 12.15 21.56 -5.92
N TYR A 81 11.20 20.76 -5.46
CA TYR A 81 11.49 19.49 -4.78
C TYR A 81 12.33 18.56 -5.68
N SER A 82 11.89 18.33 -6.92
CA SER A 82 12.61 17.47 -7.88
C SER A 82 14.01 17.98 -8.18
N ARG A 83 14.19 19.30 -8.22
CA ARG A 83 15.50 19.92 -8.40
C ARG A 83 16.41 19.66 -7.21
N PHE A 84 15.87 19.73 -5.99
CA PHE A 84 16.65 19.53 -4.77
C PHE A 84 17.08 18.07 -4.61
N VAL A 85 16.18 17.11 -4.80
CA VAL A 85 16.40 15.69 -4.51
C VAL A 85 16.74 14.82 -5.72
N GLY A 86 16.76 15.38 -6.94
CA GLY A 86 16.90 14.62 -8.18
C GLY A 86 18.13 13.72 -8.26
N ASN A 87 19.24 14.14 -7.67
CA ASN A 87 20.48 13.37 -7.62
C ASN A 87 20.42 12.20 -6.62
N ILE A 88 19.49 12.25 -5.66
CA ILE A 88 19.25 11.15 -4.71
C ILE A 88 18.26 10.14 -5.29
N PHE A 89 17.14 10.63 -5.83
CA PHE A 89 16.04 9.77 -6.29
C PHE A 89 16.29 9.17 -7.67
N GLY A 90 17.15 9.80 -8.47
CA GLY A 90 17.41 9.33 -9.82
C GLY A 90 17.86 7.88 -9.90
N ALA A 91 18.75 7.44 -9.02
CA ALA A 91 19.24 6.07 -9.00
C ALA A 91 18.14 5.05 -8.58
N PRO A 92 17.44 5.18 -7.43
CA PRO A 92 16.33 4.29 -7.07
C PRO A 92 15.23 4.23 -8.12
N LEU A 93 14.78 5.35 -8.67
CA LEU A 93 13.73 5.39 -9.68
C LEU A 93 14.18 4.80 -11.02
N ALA A 94 15.46 4.99 -11.40
CA ALA A 94 16.01 4.35 -12.59
C ALA A 94 16.08 2.83 -12.44
N PHE A 95 16.48 2.31 -11.28
CA PHE A 95 16.44 0.88 -10.99
C PHE A 95 15.03 0.32 -10.93
N GLU A 96 14.08 1.09 -10.40
CA GLU A 96 12.66 0.72 -10.42
C GLU A 96 12.19 0.54 -11.87
N ALA A 97 12.39 1.52 -12.73
CA ALA A 97 11.95 1.48 -14.11
C ALA A 97 12.67 0.42 -14.94
N LEU A 98 14.01 0.37 -14.87
CA LEU A 98 14.83 -0.49 -15.74
C LEU A 98 14.89 -1.94 -15.27
N LEU A 99 14.86 -2.19 -13.98
CA LEU A 99 14.98 -3.54 -13.44
C LEU A 99 13.60 -4.08 -13.05
N ALA A 100 12.91 -3.42 -12.14
CA ALA A 100 11.67 -3.95 -11.58
C ALA A 100 10.53 -3.92 -12.61
N PHE A 101 10.18 -2.79 -13.17
CA PHE A 101 9.05 -2.66 -14.10
C PHE A 101 9.28 -3.42 -15.40
N PHE A 102 10.49 -3.43 -15.94
CA PHE A 102 10.82 -4.24 -17.11
C PHE A 102 10.66 -5.74 -16.84
N MET A 103 11.09 -6.19 -15.67
CA MET A 103 10.93 -7.58 -15.24
C MET A 103 9.44 -7.93 -15.09
N GLU A 104 8.66 -7.09 -14.40
CA GLU A 104 7.22 -7.28 -14.23
C GLU A 104 6.49 -7.40 -15.56
N SER A 105 6.65 -6.42 -16.44
CA SER A 105 5.93 -6.36 -17.72
C SER A 105 6.32 -7.49 -18.67
N THR A 106 7.61 -7.81 -18.75
CA THR A 106 8.12 -8.88 -19.61
C THR A 106 7.61 -10.25 -19.16
N PHE A 107 7.77 -10.58 -17.88
CA PHE A 107 7.35 -11.88 -17.37
C PHE A 107 5.83 -12.02 -17.25
N LEU A 108 5.10 -10.91 -17.00
CA LEU A 108 3.64 -10.91 -17.05
C LEU A 108 3.15 -11.21 -18.47
N GLY A 109 3.76 -10.62 -19.50
CA GLY A 109 3.47 -10.93 -20.90
C GLY A 109 3.74 -12.40 -21.23
N LEU A 110 4.91 -12.94 -20.82
CA LEU A 110 5.23 -14.36 -20.99
C LEU A 110 4.24 -15.27 -20.25
N TRP A 111 3.80 -14.90 -19.07
CA TRP A 111 2.81 -15.66 -18.30
C TRP A 111 1.44 -15.66 -18.98
N ILE A 112 0.97 -14.49 -19.46
CA ILE A 112 -0.33 -14.35 -20.15
C ILE A 112 -0.37 -15.23 -21.40
N PHE A 113 0.66 -15.14 -22.27
CA PHE A 113 0.69 -15.82 -23.56
C PHE A 113 1.33 -17.22 -23.52
N GLY A 114 1.79 -17.65 -22.35
CA GLY A 114 2.62 -18.85 -22.17
C GLY A 114 1.88 -20.13 -21.80
N TRP A 115 0.57 -20.07 -21.48
CA TRP A 115 -0.18 -21.23 -20.96
C TRP A 115 -0.07 -22.50 -21.80
N ASP A 116 -0.11 -22.37 -23.12
CA ASP A 116 -0.01 -23.49 -24.06
C ASP A 116 1.37 -23.59 -24.75
N ARG A 117 2.30 -22.72 -24.40
CA ARG A 117 3.63 -22.62 -25.06
C ARG A 117 4.79 -22.94 -24.15
N LEU A 118 4.65 -22.70 -22.85
CA LEU A 118 5.69 -22.93 -21.87
C LEU A 118 5.42 -24.21 -21.07
N SER A 119 6.47 -24.86 -20.62
CA SER A 119 6.30 -25.94 -19.67
C SER A 119 5.71 -25.40 -18.35
N PRO A 120 4.92 -26.19 -17.60
CA PRO A 120 4.28 -25.71 -16.37
C PRO A 120 5.26 -25.11 -15.36
N LYS A 121 6.47 -25.64 -15.25
CA LYS A 121 7.51 -25.12 -14.36
C LYS A 121 8.04 -23.76 -14.81
N LEU A 122 8.26 -23.59 -16.13
CA LEU A 122 8.74 -22.32 -16.67
C LEU A 122 7.65 -21.26 -16.64
N HIS A 123 6.41 -21.64 -16.88
CA HIS A 123 5.24 -20.75 -16.77
C HIS A 123 5.11 -20.24 -15.33
N ASN A 124 5.19 -21.11 -14.33
CA ASN A 124 5.16 -20.73 -12.92
C ASN A 124 6.37 -19.84 -12.55
N LEU A 125 7.56 -20.10 -13.10
CA LEU A 125 8.72 -19.21 -12.91
C LEU A 125 8.42 -17.79 -13.39
N CYS A 126 7.71 -17.62 -14.51
CA CYS A 126 7.34 -16.30 -15.00
C CYS A 126 6.50 -15.53 -13.96
N MET A 127 5.52 -16.17 -13.31
CA MET A 127 4.74 -15.52 -12.26
C MET A 127 5.58 -15.22 -11.00
N TRP A 128 6.54 -16.06 -10.64
CA TRP A 128 7.48 -15.75 -9.56
C TRP A 128 8.38 -14.56 -9.90
N MET A 129 8.76 -14.40 -11.17
CA MET A 129 9.52 -13.21 -11.61
C MET A 129 8.66 -11.95 -11.57
N VAL A 130 7.36 -12.04 -11.90
CA VAL A 130 6.41 -10.93 -11.69
C VAL A 130 6.32 -10.58 -10.21
N ALA A 131 6.15 -11.57 -9.34
CA ALA A 131 6.09 -11.36 -7.90
C ALA A 131 7.37 -10.74 -7.33
N LEU A 132 8.54 -11.17 -7.82
CA LEU A 132 9.82 -10.56 -7.46
C LEU A 132 9.89 -9.10 -7.94
N GLY A 133 9.49 -8.83 -9.18
CA GLY A 133 9.47 -7.49 -9.76
C GLY A 133 8.63 -6.53 -8.94
N THR A 134 7.38 -6.88 -8.63
CA THR A 134 6.46 -6.03 -7.84
C THR A 134 7.02 -5.71 -6.45
N ASN A 135 7.68 -6.66 -5.80
CA ASN A 135 8.28 -6.44 -4.48
C ASN A 135 9.59 -5.64 -4.56
N VAL A 136 10.40 -5.83 -5.61
CA VAL A 136 11.61 -5.02 -5.86
C VAL A 136 11.24 -3.59 -6.25
N SER A 137 10.17 -3.40 -7.03
CA SER A 137 9.60 -2.07 -7.30
C SER A 137 9.24 -1.36 -5.99
N ALA A 138 8.53 -2.04 -5.08
CA ALA A 138 8.21 -1.50 -3.77
C ALA A 138 9.47 -1.09 -2.97
N LEU A 139 10.55 -1.89 -3.03
CA LEU A 139 11.81 -1.55 -2.36
C LEU A 139 12.38 -0.21 -2.85
N PHE A 140 12.47 0.01 -4.16
CA PHE A 140 13.07 1.23 -4.70
C PHE A 140 12.20 2.47 -4.45
N ILE A 141 10.88 2.36 -4.60
CA ILE A 141 9.96 3.46 -4.29
C ILE A 141 9.99 3.80 -2.80
N LEU A 142 9.98 2.77 -1.93
CA LEU A 142 10.06 2.99 -0.49
C LEU A 142 11.45 3.49 -0.05
N ALA A 143 12.53 3.16 -0.76
CA ALA A 143 13.84 3.74 -0.49
C ALA A 143 13.82 5.27 -0.68
N ALA A 144 13.22 5.75 -1.76
CA ALA A 144 13.05 7.18 -1.99
C ALA A 144 12.16 7.83 -0.92
N ASN A 145 11.01 7.23 -0.58
CA ASN A 145 10.11 7.77 0.45
C ASN A 145 10.73 7.75 1.84
N SER A 146 11.44 6.69 2.20
CA SER A 146 12.11 6.56 3.51
C SER A 146 13.24 7.55 3.65
N TRP A 147 13.96 7.85 2.57
CA TRP A 147 14.98 8.88 2.59
C TRP A 147 14.39 10.28 2.89
N MET A 148 13.21 10.60 2.37
CA MET A 148 12.53 11.85 2.71
C MET A 148 12.20 11.97 4.20
N GLN A 149 12.08 10.85 4.88
CA GLN A 149 11.74 10.77 6.30
C GLN A 149 12.98 10.70 7.21
N HIS A 150 14.11 10.25 6.67
CA HIS A 150 15.41 10.17 7.34
C HIS A 150 16.51 10.26 6.27
N PRO A 151 17.02 11.45 5.95
CA PRO A 151 17.86 11.72 4.77
C PRO A 151 19.34 11.36 5.05
N VAL A 152 19.63 10.08 5.14
CA VAL A 152 21.01 9.55 5.32
C VAL A 152 21.76 9.46 3.99
N GLY A 153 23.08 9.45 4.03
CA GLY A 153 23.96 9.22 2.87
C GLY A 153 23.94 10.36 1.85
N ALA A 154 23.54 11.56 2.25
CA ALA A 154 23.44 12.72 1.39
C ALA A 154 24.12 13.96 1.98
N VAL A 155 24.62 14.80 1.08
CA VAL A 155 25.22 16.10 1.40
C VAL A 155 24.62 17.17 0.50
N VAL A 156 24.60 18.42 0.96
CA VAL A 156 24.23 19.55 0.11
C VAL A 156 25.47 20.03 -0.64
N ASN A 157 25.39 20.00 -1.98
CA ASN A 157 26.41 20.55 -2.82
C ASN A 157 26.39 22.10 -2.71
N PRO A 158 27.49 22.74 -2.22
CA PRO A 158 27.50 24.19 -1.99
C PRO A 158 27.38 25.02 -3.26
N ASP A 159 27.77 24.48 -4.42
CA ASP A 159 27.75 25.21 -5.70
C ASP A 159 26.34 25.19 -6.33
N THR A 160 25.57 24.13 -6.12
CA THR A 160 24.25 23.93 -6.75
C THR A 160 23.08 24.09 -5.79
N GLY A 161 23.33 24.01 -4.47
CA GLY A 161 22.29 23.99 -3.43
C GLY A 161 21.42 22.72 -3.45
N ARG A 162 21.85 21.65 -4.13
CA ARG A 162 21.10 20.39 -4.27
C ARG A 162 21.63 19.34 -3.31
N ALA A 163 20.73 18.45 -2.88
CA ALA A 163 21.14 17.24 -2.19
C ALA A 163 21.76 16.24 -3.17
N GLU A 164 22.90 15.70 -2.83
CA GLU A 164 23.64 14.73 -3.63
C GLU A 164 24.08 13.57 -2.75
N LEU A 165 24.21 12.38 -3.36
CA LEU A 165 24.71 11.21 -2.65
C LEU A 165 26.18 11.46 -2.23
N ASP A 166 26.51 11.08 -0.99
CA ASP A 166 27.88 11.09 -0.52
C ASP A 166 28.66 9.90 -1.10
N GLY A 167 28.97 10.00 -2.37
CA GLY A 167 29.64 8.97 -3.14
C GLY A 167 28.85 7.65 -3.24
N LEU A 168 29.55 6.56 -3.53
CA LEU A 168 28.97 5.22 -3.59
C LEU A 168 28.50 4.74 -2.19
N GLY A 169 29.17 5.17 -1.12
CA GLY A 169 28.77 4.88 0.25
C GLY A 169 27.37 5.37 0.55
N GLY A 170 27.08 6.62 0.18
CA GLY A 170 25.76 7.23 0.38
C GLY A 170 24.62 6.47 -0.29
N PHE A 171 24.84 5.91 -1.49
CA PHE A 171 23.81 5.05 -2.13
C PHE A 171 23.47 3.82 -1.28
N PHE A 172 24.47 3.15 -0.72
CA PHE A 172 24.23 2.01 0.16
C PHE A 172 23.60 2.41 1.49
N GLU A 173 23.90 3.60 2.02
CA GLU A 173 23.25 4.15 3.21
C GLU A 173 21.77 4.41 2.96
N VAL A 174 21.38 4.95 1.80
CA VAL A 174 19.98 5.12 1.39
C VAL A 174 19.24 3.77 1.39
N LEU A 175 19.87 2.71 0.84
CA LEU A 175 19.27 1.38 0.78
C LEU A 175 19.29 0.62 2.12
N SER A 176 20.16 0.98 3.05
CA SER A 176 20.24 0.42 4.40
C SER A 176 19.60 1.31 5.47
N ASN A 177 18.86 2.34 5.06
CA ASN A 177 18.13 3.24 5.93
C ASN A 177 17.20 2.46 6.87
N GLU A 178 17.26 2.75 8.17
CA GLU A 178 16.45 2.08 9.19
C GLU A 178 14.95 2.28 8.97
N VAL A 179 14.55 3.48 8.52
CA VAL A 179 13.17 3.76 8.14
C VAL A 179 12.74 2.86 6.98
N LEU A 180 13.61 2.65 5.97
CA LEU A 180 13.32 1.74 4.86
C LEU A 180 13.14 0.31 5.35
N GLY A 181 14.02 -0.18 6.22
CA GLY A 181 13.97 -1.55 6.72
C GLY A 181 12.63 -1.89 7.38
N THR A 182 12.15 -1.01 8.26
CA THR A 182 10.87 -1.19 8.96
C THR A 182 9.67 -0.96 8.05
N THR A 183 9.71 0.08 7.21
CA THR A 183 8.62 0.44 6.28
C THR A 183 8.41 -0.63 5.21
N LEU A 184 9.50 -1.21 4.67
CA LEU A 184 9.41 -2.25 3.65
C LEU A 184 8.67 -3.48 4.16
N VAL A 185 9.06 -3.99 5.32
CA VAL A 185 8.39 -5.15 5.92
C VAL A 185 6.93 -4.84 6.24
N HIS A 186 6.65 -3.66 6.81
CA HIS A 186 5.29 -3.23 7.14
C HIS A 186 4.41 -3.11 5.89
N THR A 187 4.91 -2.48 4.83
CA THR A 187 4.16 -2.26 3.59
C THR A 187 3.93 -3.57 2.84
N ILE A 188 4.94 -4.43 2.70
CA ILE A 188 4.78 -5.72 2.02
C ILE A 188 3.81 -6.62 2.80
N SER A 189 3.95 -6.73 4.11
CA SER A 189 3.04 -7.55 4.91
C SER A 189 1.60 -7.02 4.87
N SER A 190 1.40 -5.70 4.91
CA SER A 190 0.06 -5.11 4.75
C SER A 190 -0.52 -5.37 3.35
N ALA A 191 0.30 -5.41 2.30
CA ALA A 191 -0.13 -5.79 0.96
C ALA A 191 -0.60 -7.26 0.89
N PHE A 192 0.08 -8.17 1.58
CA PHE A 192 -0.40 -9.56 1.72
C PHE A 192 -1.72 -9.64 2.50
N LEU A 193 -1.93 -8.76 3.48
CA LEU A 193 -3.22 -8.66 4.19
C LEU A 193 -4.33 -8.26 3.23
N VAL A 194 -4.10 -7.30 2.35
CA VAL A 194 -5.04 -6.88 1.28
C VAL A 194 -5.33 -8.04 0.34
N ALA A 195 -4.32 -8.68 -0.20
CA ALA A 195 -4.48 -9.77 -1.16
C ALA A 195 -5.18 -10.99 -0.54
N GLY A 196 -4.81 -11.34 0.69
CA GLY A 196 -5.47 -12.40 1.46
C GLY A 196 -6.96 -12.14 1.68
N ALA A 197 -7.32 -10.88 1.98
CA ALA A 197 -8.71 -10.47 2.16
C ALA A 197 -9.52 -10.54 0.86
N VAL A 198 -8.94 -10.16 -0.27
CA VAL A 198 -9.59 -10.28 -1.59
C VAL A 198 -9.83 -11.75 -1.92
N VAL A 199 -8.83 -12.61 -1.76
CA VAL A 199 -8.97 -14.05 -1.99
C VAL A 199 -10.06 -14.65 -1.09
N LEU A 200 -10.03 -14.33 0.20
CA LEU A 200 -11.01 -14.79 1.18
C LEU A 200 -12.42 -14.29 0.85
N GLY A 201 -12.57 -12.99 0.63
CA GLY A 201 -13.86 -12.35 0.39
C GLY A 201 -14.57 -12.93 -0.83
N VAL A 202 -13.85 -13.06 -1.94
CA VAL A 202 -14.37 -13.67 -3.18
C VAL A 202 -14.68 -15.15 -2.97
N ALA A 203 -13.81 -15.90 -2.30
CA ALA A 203 -14.01 -17.33 -2.06
C ALA A 203 -15.22 -17.61 -1.16
N VAL A 204 -15.41 -16.87 -0.07
CA VAL A 204 -16.59 -17.01 0.81
C VAL A 204 -17.87 -16.67 0.05
N TRP A 205 -17.86 -15.59 -0.74
CA TRP A 205 -19.03 -15.23 -1.55
C TRP A 205 -19.42 -16.33 -2.53
N TRP A 206 -18.45 -16.90 -3.27
CA TRP A 206 -18.70 -18.01 -4.18
C TRP A 206 -19.13 -19.29 -3.46
N MET A 207 -18.54 -19.61 -2.32
CA MET A 207 -18.93 -20.78 -1.51
C MET A 207 -20.39 -20.69 -1.05
N THR A 208 -20.85 -19.50 -0.64
CA THR A 208 -22.25 -19.28 -0.23
C THR A 208 -23.20 -19.21 -1.42
N LYS A 209 -22.76 -18.66 -2.57
CA LYS A 209 -23.54 -18.66 -3.81
C LYS A 209 -23.75 -20.08 -4.33
N ALA A 210 -22.71 -20.89 -4.32
CA ALA A 210 -22.80 -22.32 -4.70
C ALA A 210 -23.72 -23.11 -3.77
N ALA A 211 -23.72 -22.80 -2.47
CA ALA A 211 -24.68 -23.39 -1.53
C ALA A 211 -26.13 -23.08 -1.87
N ARG A 212 -26.42 -21.84 -2.26
CA ARG A 212 -27.77 -21.44 -2.66
C ARG A 212 -28.21 -22.08 -3.98
N ALA A 213 -27.27 -22.42 -4.85
CA ALA A 213 -27.53 -23.16 -6.09
C ALA A 213 -27.66 -24.68 -5.86
N GLY A 214 -27.62 -25.15 -4.61
CA GLY A 214 -27.73 -26.56 -4.28
C GLY A 214 -26.52 -27.42 -4.65
N GLN A 215 -25.35 -26.80 -4.89
CA GLN A 215 -24.14 -27.53 -5.22
C GLN A 215 -23.62 -28.32 -4.02
N ASP A 216 -23.05 -29.49 -4.29
CA ASP A 216 -22.52 -30.42 -3.30
C ASP A 216 -21.20 -29.94 -2.67
N TYR A 217 -20.62 -30.78 -1.80
CA TYR A 217 -19.36 -30.48 -1.13
C TYR A 217 -18.20 -30.35 -2.13
N GLU A 218 -18.11 -31.23 -3.12
CA GLU A 218 -16.98 -31.30 -4.05
C GLU A 218 -16.89 -30.00 -4.90
N ALA A 219 -18.02 -29.50 -5.38
CA ALA A 219 -18.09 -28.25 -6.11
C ALA A 219 -17.73 -27.00 -5.29
N ARG A 220 -17.87 -27.11 -3.96
CA ARG A 220 -17.61 -26.00 -3.02
C ARG A 220 -16.23 -26.08 -2.34
N GLU A 221 -15.54 -27.22 -2.47
CA GLU A 221 -14.28 -27.48 -1.77
C GLU A 221 -13.14 -26.53 -2.22
N LEU A 222 -13.09 -26.17 -3.51
CA LEU A 222 -12.13 -25.18 -4.00
C LEU A 222 -12.26 -23.86 -3.23
N TRP A 223 -13.49 -23.37 -3.09
CA TRP A 223 -13.75 -22.10 -2.41
C TRP A 223 -13.42 -22.17 -0.91
N ARG A 224 -13.65 -23.32 -0.28
CA ARG A 224 -13.21 -23.53 1.08
C ARG A 224 -11.69 -23.50 1.22
N ARG A 225 -10.96 -24.16 0.31
CA ARG A 225 -9.49 -24.15 0.31
C ARG A 225 -8.95 -22.73 0.10
N LEU A 226 -9.53 -21.98 -0.83
CA LEU A 226 -9.15 -20.58 -1.08
C LEU A 226 -9.50 -19.66 0.10
N THR A 227 -10.64 -19.85 0.74
CA THR A 227 -11.00 -19.15 1.98
C THR A 227 -9.94 -19.35 3.06
N ARG A 228 -9.53 -20.60 3.28
CA ARG A 228 -8.49 -20.94 4.27
C ARG A 228 -7.11 -20.40 3.85
N PHE A 229 -6.77 -20.46 2.56
CA PHE A 229 -5.53 -19.91 2.04
C PHE A 229 -5.46 -18.38 2.27
N GLY A 230 -6.51 -17.64 1.93
CA GLY A 230 -6.61 -16.21 2.20
C GLY A 230 -6.57 -15.89 3.70
N ALA A 231 -7.30 -16.66 4.52
CA ALA A 231 -7.35 -16.46 5.97
C ALA A 231 -6.00 -16.69 6.66
N VAL A 232 -5.27 -17.73 6.30
CA VAL A 232 -3.90 -17.96 6.80
C VAL A 232 -2.96 -16.83 6.38
N THR A 233 -3.05 -16.41 5.12
CA THR A 233 -2.30 -15.26 4.61
C THR A 233 -2.58 -14.00 5.45
N MET A 234 -3.86 -13.70 5.73
CA MET A 234 -4.25 -12.54 6.54
C MET A 234 -3.70 -12.60 7.96
N ILE A 235 -3.71 -13.75 8.61
CA ILE A 235 -3.21 -13.89 9.98
C ILE A 235 -1.69 -13.73 10.02
N VAL A 236 -0.96 -14.43 9.14
CA VAL A 236 0.50 -14.33 9.08
C VAL A 236 0.93 -12.90 8.72
N ALA A 237 0.30 -12.33 7.70
CA ALA A 237 0.54 -10.95 7.29
C ALA A 237 0.23 -9.96 8.43
N GLY A 238 -0.88 -10.15 9.14
CA GLY A 238 -1.27 -9.30 10.26
C GLY A 238 -0.28 -9.32 11.42
N ILE A 239 0.26 -10.48 11.76
CA ILE A 239 1.31 -10.62 12.79
C ILE A 239 2.57 -9.88 12.36
N LEU A 240 3.01 -10.05 11.12
CA LEU A 240 4.17 -9.36 10.58
C LEU A 240 3.95 -7.85 10.50
N THR A 241 2.76 -7.42 10.09
CA THR A 241 2.38 -6.00 10.03
C THR A 241 2.37 -5.36 11.42
N ALA A 242 1.82 -6.05 12.43
CA ALA A 242 1.82 -5.55 13.81
C ALA A 242 3.23 -5.47 14.39
N GLY A 243 4.05 -6.51 14.20
CA GLY A 243 5.44 -6.52 14.67
C GLY A 243 6.30 -5.46 14.01
N SER A 244 6.26 -5.36 12.68
CA SER A 244 7.01 -4.32 11.96
C SER A 244 6.48 -2.92 12.24
N GLY A 245 5.16 -2.77 12.46
CA GLY A 245 4.54 -1.50 12.85
C GLY A 245 5.02 -1.02 14.22
N HIS A 246 5.20 -1.92 15.18
CA HIS A 246 5.78 -1.60 16.49
C HIS A 246 7.23 -1.09 16.34
N LEU A 247 8.06 -1.81 15.58
CA LEU A 247 9.44 -1.36 15.31
C LEU A 247 9.47 -0.01 14.56
N MET A 248 8.61 0.17 13.59
CA MET A 248 8.49 1.43 12.84
C MET A 248 8.04 2.58 13.75
N GLY A 249 7.14 2.33 14.71
CA GLY A 249 6.72 3.30 15.71
C GLY A 249 7.89 3.83 16.55
N GLN A 250 8.82 2.96 16.94
CA GLN A 250 10.03 3.36 17.67
C GLN A 250 10.98 4.21 16.83
N VAL A 251 11.18 3.82 15.57
CA VAL A 251 11.99 4.61 14.63
C VAL A 251 11.37 6.00 14.41
N ILE A 252 10.06 6.07 14.16
CA ILE A 252 9.36 7.34 13.96
C ILE A 252 9.41 8.21 15.22
N ALA A 253 9.23 7.64 16.41
CA ALA A 253 9.31 8.39 17.67
C ALA A 253 10.68 9.05 17.87
N ARG A 254 11.75 8.41 17.40
CA ARG A 254 13.13 8.93 17.48
C ARG A 254 13.42 9.94 16.37
N GLU A 255 13.10 9.61 15.11
CA GLU A 255 13.47 10.42 13.94
C GLU A 255 12.47 11.56 13.64
N GLN A 256 11.21 11.38 14.03
CA GLN A 256 10.11 12.33 13.76
C GLN A 256 9.19 12.46 14.99
N PRO A 257 9.68 13.01 16.12
CA PRO A 257 8.91 13.06 17.36
C PRO A 257 7.59 13.83 17.24
N ALA A 258 7.55 14.92 16.47
CA ALA A 258 6.33 15.66 16.21
C ALA A 258 5.24 14.81 15.53
N LYS A 259 5.63 13.91 14.62
CA LYS A 259 4.71 12.99 13.93
C LYS A 259 4.05 12.00 14.91
N MET A 260 4.84 11.41 15.80
CA MET A 260 4.31 10.48 16.81
C MET A 260 3.47 11.21 17.85
N ALA A 261 3.89 12.39 18.31
CA ALA A 261 3.12 13.20 19.23
C ALA A 261 1.75 13.61 18.64
N ALA A 262 1.72 13.98 17.35
CA ALA A 262 0.47 14.27 16.62
C ALA A 262 -0.45 13.04 16.50
N ALA A 263 0.15 11.86 16.23
CA ALA A 263 -0.59 10.59 16.18
C ALA A 263 -1.30 10.24 17.50
N GLU A 264 -0.77 10.72 18.63
CA GLU A 264 -1.35 10.50 19.97
C GLU A 264 -2.13 11.71 20.51
N ALA A 265 -2.21 12.82 19.76
CA ALA A 265 -2.73 14.10 20.22
C ALA A 265 -2.07 14.52 21.55
N LEU A 266 -0.76 14.32 21.67
CA LEU A 266 0.04 14.62 22.83
C LEU A 266 0.69 16.01 22.64
N PHE A 267 0.21 17.01 23.35
CA PHE A 267 0.71 18.38 23.23
C PHE A 267 1.95 18.63 24.11
N ASP A 268 1.92 18.18 25.33
CA ASP A 268 3.05 18.29 26.24
C ASP A 268 3.71 16.94 26.49
N SER A 269 5.02 16.93 26.71
CA SER A 269 5.77 15.72 27.05
C SER A 269 5.21 15.06 28.30
N GLU A 270 5.14 13.75 28.32
CA GLU A 270 4.50 12.97 29.38
C GLU A 270 5.30 11.70 29.67
N GLU A 271 5.61 11.45 30.95
CA GLU A 271 6.18 10.19 31.43
C GLU A 271 5.07 9.14 31.53
N GLY A 272 5.32 7.94 31.00
CA GLY A 272 4.29 6.88 31.00
C GLY A 272 3.05 7.24 30.18
N ALA A 273 3.21 7.94 29.06
CA ALA A 273 2.13 8.42 28.22
C ALA A 273 1.21 7.30 27.72
N GLY A 274 -0.07 7.59 27.72
CA GLY A 274 -1.11 6.64 27.32
C GLY A 274 -1.40 6.66 25.82
N PHE A 275 -1.78 5.50 25.29
CA PHE A 275 -2.36 5.38 23.95
C PHE A 275 -3.80 5.90 23.96
N THR A 276 -4.07 6.95 23.22
CA THR A 276 -5.40 7.55 23.14
C THR A 276 -6.21 6.91 22.02
N ALA A 277 -7.21 6.11 22.35
CA ALA A 277 -8.06 5.43 21.36
C ALA A 277 -9.08 6.40 20.71
N LEU A 278 -9.54 7.40 21.44
CA LEU A 278 -10.54 8.37 20.98
C LEU A 278 -10.19 9.77 21.48
N ALA A 279 -10.02 10.71 20.55
CA ALA A 279 -9.84 12.13 20.83
C ALA A 279 -10.64 12.99 19.84
N LEU A 280 -11.06 14.16 20.29
CA LEU A 280 -11.75 15.18 19.49
C LEU A 280 -11.06 16.53 19.72
N GLY A 281 -11.08 17.38 18.71
CA GLY A 281 -10.43 18.69 18.73
C GLY A 281 -9.32 18.78 17.69
N GLY A 282 -8.48 19.80 17.72
CA GLY A 282 -7.40 19.99 16.73
C GLY A 282 -6.29 20.90 17.24
N SER A 283 -6.54 21.61 18.33
CA SER A 283 -5.57 22.44 19.03
C SER A 283 -5.45 21.99 20.48
N GLN A 284 -4.41 22.41 21.16
CA GLN A 284 -4.22 22.11 22.60
C GLN A 284 -5.44 22.48 23.44
N GLU A 285 -6.03 23.62 23.19
CA GLU A 285 -7.20 24.13 23.94
C GLU A 285 -8.50 23.37 23.65
N SER A 286 -8.65 22.89 22.42
CA SER A 286 -9.89 22.23 21.95
C SER A 286 -9.84 20.70 22.04
N THR A 287 -8.66 20.10 22.22
CA THR A 287 -8.49 18.65 22.18
C THR A 287 -8.88 18.00 23.51
N THR A 288 -9.81 17.04 23.43
CA THR A 288 -10.20 16.20 24.54
C THR A 288 -9.86 14.74 24.22
N ARG A 289 -8.98 14.14 25.02
CA ARG A 289 -8.69 12.70 24.98
C ARG A 289 -9.78 11.97 25.79
N ILE A 290 -10.63 11.18 25.12
CA ILE A 290 -11.83 10.58 25.73
C ILE A 290 -11.51 9.19 26.29
N ILE A 291 -10.79 8.37 25.53
CA ILE A 291 -10.40 7.02 25.94
C ILE A 291 -8.89 6.91 25.79
N THR A 292 -8.19 6.72 26.91
CA THR A 292 -6.72 6.58 26.92
C THR A 292 -6.32 5.36 27.77
N VAL A 293 -5.47 4.52 27.20
CA VAL A 293 -4.89 3.37 27.91
C VAL A 293 -3.51 3.78 28.42
N PRO A 294 -3.30 3.90 29.75
CA PRO A 294 -2.04 4.40 30.31
C PRO A 294 -0.81 3.58 29.89
N LYS A 295 0.34 4.24 29.76
CA LYS A 295 1.65 3.64 29.50
C LYS A 295 1.84 2.96 28.14
N VAL A 296 0.79 2.78 27.36
CA VAL A 296 0.88 2.03 26.09
C VAL A 296 1.61 2.83 25.02
N TYR A 297 1.45 4.16 24.97
CA TYR A 297 2.21 4.96 24.01
C TYR A 297 3.70 4.99 24.33
N SER A 298 4.08 5.23 25.57
CA SER A 298 5.50 5.17 25.99
C SER A 298 6.12 3.81 25.64
N PHE A 299 5.42 2.72 25.90
CA PHE A 299 5.87 1.38 25.52
C PHE A 299 6.00 1.22 24.00
N MET A 300 5.04 1.70 23.22
CA MET A 300 5.09 1.63 21.75
C MET A 300 6.27 2.43 21.17
N ALA A 301 6.58 3.57 21.76
CA ALA A 301 7.63 4.47 21.29
C ALA A 301 9.05 4.03 21.71
N THR A 302 9.20 3.38 22.86
CA THR A 302 10.53 3.18 23.49
C THR A 302 10.79 1.77 24.01
N ASN A 303 9.81 0.86 24.02
CA ASN A 303 9.80 -0.41 24.77
C ASN A 303 9.84 -0.26 26.30
N ASP A 304 9.73 0.95 26.83
CA ASP A 304 9.65 1.23 28.25
C ASP A 304 8.29 1.91 28.56
N PRO A 305 7.42 1.27 29.36
CA PRO A 305 6.11 1.83 29.68
C PRO A 305 6.15 3.11 30.53
N ASP A 306 7.27 3.35 31.20
CA ASP A 306 7.47 4.51 32.07
C ASP A 306 8.37 5.61 31.44
N ALA A 307 8.79 5.42 30.19
CA ALA A 307 9.61 6.41 29.51
C ALA A 307 8.89 7.73 29.28
N ASP A 308 9.64 8.82 29.35
CA ASP A 308 9.21 10.15 28.91
C ASP A 308 9.17 10.19 27.36
N VAL A 309 8.08 10.71 26.79
CA VAL A 309 7.90 10.90 25.36
C VAL A 309 7.61 12.36 25.03
N MET A 310 8.23 12.81 23.94
CA MET A 310 8.14 14.22 23.52
C MET A 310 6.74 14.57 23.04
N GLY A 311 6.21 15.72 23.53
CA GLY A 311 4.97 16.32 23.05
C GLY A 311 5.21 17.29 21.88
N LEU A 312 4.11 17.75 21.28
CA LEU A 312 4.15 18.67 20.13
C LEU A 312 4.79 20.01 20.47
N ASN A 313 4.52 20.55 21.67
CA ASN A 313 5.06 21.83 22.08
C ASN A 313 6.60 21.78 22.21
N GLN A 314 7.14 20.72 22.78
CA GLN A 314 8.57 20.53 22.91
C GLN A 314 9.23 20.23 21.56
N ALA A 315 8.55 19.51 20.65
CA ALA A 315 9.04 19.28 19.30
C ALA A 315 9.08 20.62 18.51
N GLN A 316 8.06 21.45 18.62
CA GLN A 316 8.03 22.79 18.03
C GLN A 316 9.21 23.63 18.53
N GLU A 317 9.37 23.72 19.86
CA GLU A 317 10.47 24.48 20.47
C GLU A 317 11.86 23.99 19.98
N MET A 318 12.06 22.68 19.89
CA MET A 318 13.30 22.09 19.36
C MET A 318 13.59 22.52 17.92
N TYR A 319 12.58 22.53 17.06
CA TYR A 319 12.74 22.97 15.67
C TYR A 319 12.92 24.48 15.56
N GLU A 320 12.22 25.29 16.35
CA GLU A 320 12.36 26.75 16.39
C GLU A 320 13.77 27.18 16.80
N GLN A 321 14.34 26.56 17.81
CA GLN A 321 15.71 26.85 18.26
C GLN A 321 16.75 26.54 17.17
N THR A 322 16.46 25.59 16.28
CA THR A 322 17.42 25.15 15.26
C THR A 322 17.19 25.87 13.90
N TYR A 323 15.93 26.09 13.52
CA TYR A 323 15.57 26.51 12.16
C TYR A 323 14.83 27.85 12.10
N GLY A 324 14.47 28.45 13.24
CA GLY A 324 13.79 29.75 13.35
C GLY A 324 12.34 29.66 13.81
N GLU A 325 11.84 30.77 14.33
CA GLU A 325 10.54 30.88 15.01
C GLU A 325 9.35 31.19 14.09
N ASP A 326 9.58 31.39 12.80
CA ASP A 326 8.57 31.88 11.86
C ASP A 326 7.69 30.77 11.25
N VAL A 327 7.91 29.49 11.61
CA VAL A 327 7.25 28.32 11.01
C VAL A 327 6.62 27.46 12.08
N ASP A 328 5.38 27.04 11.84
CA ASP A 328 4.75 25.97 12.59
C ASP A 328 5.25 24.62 12.03
N TYR A 329 6.09 23.93 12.82
CA TYR A 329 6.70 22.65 12.47
C TYR A 329 5.87 21.44 12.89
N THR A 330 4.65 21.67 13.39
CA THR A 330 3.77 20.58 13.82
C THR A 330 2.84 20.12 12.69
N PRO A 331 2.60 18.80 12.56
CA PRO A 331 1.62 18.30 11.61
C PRO A 331 0.18 18.56 12.08
N ASP A 332 -0.79 18.48 11.14
CA ASP A 332 -2.21 18.52 11.52
C ASP A 332 -2.57 17.34 12.42
N VAL A 333 -2.90 17.66 13.67
CA VAL A 333 -3.11 16.68 14.75
C VAL A 333 -4.26 15.73 14.44
N MET A 334 -5.40 16.25 13.98
CA MET A 334 -6.58 15.39 13.77
C MET A 334 -6.41 14.46 12.55
N THR A 335 -5.77 14.93 11.49
CA THR A 335 -5.46 14.07 10.34
C THR A 335 -4.48 12.96 10.74
N ALA A 336 -3.41 13.30 11.46
CA ALA A 336 -2.44 12.31 11.94
C ALA A 336 -3.08 11.30 12.91
N PHE A 337 -3.84 11.80 13.90
CA PHE A 337 -4.50 10.99 14.90
C PHE A 337 -5.49 9.99 14.29
N TRP A 338 -6.46 10.48 13.51
CA TRP A 338 -7.51 9.62 12.97
C TRP A 338 -7.04 8.68 11.87
N SER A 339 -6.12 9.09 11.03
CA SER A 339 -5.55 8.19 10.02
C SER A 339 -4.76 7.05 10.68
N PHE A 340 -4.01 7.31 11.74
CA PHE A 340 -3.33 6.29 12.51
C PHE A 340 -4.31 5.33 13.22
N ARG A 341 -5.40 5.84 13.82
CA ARG A 341 -6.44 5.02 14.46
C ARG A 341 -7.19 4.15 13.47
N LEU A 342 -7.59 4.70 12.33
CA LEU A 342 -8.27 3.94 11.28
C LEU A 342 -7.39 2.83 10.71
N MET A 343 -6.10 3.09 10.53
CA MET A 343 -5.13 2.07 10.11
C MET A 343 -5.12 0.88 11.09
N ILE A 344 -4.96 1.15 12.39
CA ILE A 344 -4.90 0.10 13.42
C ILE A 344 -6.23 -0.64 13.51
N ALA A 345 -7.35 0.07 13.58
CA ALA A 345 -8.67 -0.53 13.74
C ALA A 345 -9.06 -1.41 12.55
N ALA A 346 -8.91 -0.92 11.34
CA ALA A 346 -9.25 -1.67 10.13
C ALA A 346 -8.29 -2.84 9.89
N GLY A 347 -6.99 -2.67 10.19
CA GLY A 347 -5.99 -3.74 10.11
C GLY A 347 -6.30 -4.87 11.11
N THR A 348 -6.56 -4.54 12.36
CA THR A 348 -6.90 -5.51 13.41
C THR A 348 -8.22 -6.23 13.09
N ALA A 349 -9.24 -5.50 12.63
CA ALA A 349 -10.52 -6.10 12.21
C ALA A 349 -10.31 -7.09 11.06
N SER A 350 -9.42 -6.79 10.10
CA SER A 350 -9.09 -7.68 8.99
C SER A 350 -8.51 -9.01 9.49
N VAL A 351 -7.56 -8.96 10.43
CA VAL A 351 -6.96 -10.17 11.02
C VAL A 351 -8.02 -11.00 11.77
N ALA A 352 -8.90 -10.35 12.52
CA ALA A 352 -9.99 -11.01 13.23
C ALA A 352 -10.95 -11.72 12.27
N ILE A 353 -11.25 -11.13 11.12
CA ILE A 353 -12.07 -11.76 10.07
C ILE A 353 -11.37 -13.00 9.49
N GLY A 354 -10.05 -12.93 9.24
CA GLY A 354 -9.26 -14.08 8.84
C GLY A 354 -9.34 -15.23 9.86
N ALA A 355 -9.19 -14.92 11.15
CA ALA A 355 -9.32 -15.90 12.23
C ALA A 355 -10.73 -16.50 12.30
N LEU A 356 -11.77 -15.67 12.19
CA LEU A 356 -13.16 -16.12 12.14
C LEU A 356 -13.41 -17.06 10.97
N ALA A 357 -12.91 -16.74 9.78
CA ALA A 357 -13.06 -17.56 8.58
C ALA A 357 -12.36 -18.93 8.75
N LEU A 358 -11.17 -18.98 9.35
CA LEU A 358 -10.53 -20.26 9.70
C LEU A 358 -11.36 -21.09 10.68
N TRP A 359 -11.90 -20.43 11.70
CA TRP A 359 -12.75 -21.10 12.69
C TRP A 359 -14.04 -21.66 12.07
N LEU A 360 -14.72 -20.87 11.21
CA LEU A 360 -15.94 -21.29 10.53
C LEU A 360 -15.72 -22.43 9.53
N THR A 361 -14.54 -22.52 8.93
CA THR A 361 -14.18 -23.56 7.95
C THR A 361 -13.41 -24.73 8.53
N ARG A 362 -13.27 -24.81 9.87
CA ARG A 362 -12.60 -25.93 10.53
C ARG A 362 -13.37 -27.26 10.33
N ARG A 363 -12.65 -28.37 10.44
CA ARG A 363 -13.23 -29.74 10.35
C ARG A 363 -14.09 -29.92 9.08
N ASN A 364 -13.61 -29.46 7.95
CA ASN A 364 -14.27 -29.53 6.63
C ASN A 364 -15.66 -28.88 6.56
N ARG A 365 -15.96 -27.94 7.47
CA ARG A 365 -17.22 -27.17 7.39
C ARG A 365 -17.19 -26.19 6.20
N LEU A 366 -18.36 -25.99 5.62
CA LEU A 366 -18.62 -25.03 4.56
C LEU A 366 -19.46 -23.86 5.09
N ILE A 367 -19.16 -22.66 4.66
CA ILE A 367 -20.00 -21.49 4.94
C ILE A 367 -21.14 -21.48 3.93
N SER A 368 -22.38 -21.48 4.41
CA SER A 368 -23.58 -21.55 3.56
C SER A 368 -24.47 -20.30 3.71
N SER A 369 -24.25 -19.47 4.73
CA SER A 369 -25.05 -18.28 4.98
C SER A 369 -24.78 -17.22 3.93
N HIS A 370 -25.83 -16.78 3.21
CA HIS A 370 -25.75 -15.70 2.22
C HIS A 370 -25.27 -14.38 2.83
N HIS A 371 -25.71 -14.07 4.04
CA HIS A 371 -25.28 -12.84 4.74
C HIS A 371 -23.77 -12.82 5.00
N LEU A 372 -23.18 -13.97 5.33
CA LEU A 372 -21.73 -14.08 5.47
C LEU A 372 -21.00 -13.90 4.12
N GLY A 373 -21.59 -14.37 3.02
CA GLY A 373 -21.04 -14.12 1.67
C GLY A 373 -21.03 -12.64 1.33
N ILE A 374 -22.12 -11.92 1.59
CA ILE A 374 -22.17 -10.45 1.38
C ILE A 374 -21.22 -9.74 2.34
N ALA A 375 -21.20 -10.11 3.62
CA ALA A 375 -20.29 -9.53 4.59
C ALA A 375 -18.83 -9.69 4.18
N ALA A 376 -18.44 -10.85 3.64
CA ALA A 376 -17.08 -11.09 3.17
C ALA A 376 -16.68 -10.17 2.02
N LEU A 377 -17.59 -9.86 1.09
CA LEU A 377 -17.35 -8.89 0.00
C LEU A 377 -17.15 -7.46 0.52
N TRP A 378 -17.87 -7.07 1.58
CA TRP A 378 -17.70 -5.74 2.18
C TRP A 378 -16.45 -5.66 3.05
N THR A 379 -16.20 -6.68 3.85
CA THR A 379 -15.06 -6.68 4.79
C THR A 379 -13.71 -6.83 4.09
N MET A 380 -13.65 -7.33 2.85
CA MET A 380 -12.40 -7.37 2.10
C MET A 380 -11.81 -5.98 1.80
N TRP A 381 -12.60 -4.90 1.94
CA TRP A 381 -12.14 -3.53 1.76
C TRP A 381 -11.47 -2.93 3.01
N LEU A 382 -11.61 -3.57 4.18
CA LEU A 382 -10.98 -3.08 5.42
C LEU A 382 -9.46 -2.95 5.33
N PRO A 383 -8.68 -3.92 4.82
CA PRO A 383 -7.24 -3.72 4.70
C PRO A 383 -6.84 -2.68 3.65
N PHE A 384 -7.66 -2.43 2.63
CA PHE A 384 -7.46 -1.27 1.74
C PHE A 384 -7.61 0.04 2.50
N ALA A 385 -8.64 0.16 3.33
CA ALA A 385 -8.84 1.33 4.18
C ALA A 385 -7.67 1.48 5.19
N ALA A 386 -7.18 0.39 5.76
CA ALA A 386 -6.02 0.41 6.65
C ALA A 386 -4.76 0.91 5.93
N CYS A 387 -4.44 0.38 4.76
CA CYS A 387 -3.28 0.80 3.97
C CYS A 387 -3.38 2.27 3.55
N THR A 388 -4.55 2.70 3.07
CA THR A 388 -4.80 4.09 2.68
C THR A 388 -4.63 5.04 3.86
N SER A 389 -5.22 4.70 5.01
CA SER A 389 -5.09 5.51 6.23
C SER A 389 -3.64 5.57 6.73
N GLY A 390 -2.91 4.44 6.67
CA GLY A 390 -1.49 4.38 7.00
C GLY A 390 -0.63 5.27 6.10
N TRP A 391 -0.94 5.30 4.80
CA TRP A 391 -0.27 6.20 3.85
C TRP A 391 -0.57 7.67 4.12
N ILE A 392 -1.84 8.02 4.39
CA ILE A 392 -2.23 9.38 4.79
C ILE A 392 -1.48 9.78 6.06
N PHE A 393 -1.40 8.91 7.06
CA PHE A 393 -0.62 9.16 8.27
C PHE A 393 0.86 9.40 7.95
N THR A 394 1.46 8.59 7.09
CA THR A 394 2.87 8.71 6.69
C THR A 394 3.15 10.09 6.09
N GLU A 395 2.33 10.55 5.17
CA GLU A 395 2.53 11.79 4.42
C GLU A 395 2.09 13.05 5.20
N MET A 396 0.95 13.00 5.87
CA MET A 396 0.42 14.13 6.62
C MET A 396 1.13 14.32 7.97
N GLY A 397 1.54 13.21 8.61
CA GLY A 397 2.32 13.28 9.85
C GLY A 397 3.74 13.81 9.66
N ARG A 398 4.24 13.84 8.43
CA ARG A 398 5.55 14.42 8.09
C ARG A 398 5.51 15.96 7.92
N GLN A 399 4.33 16.53 7.68
CA GLN A 399 4.21 17.96 7.43
C GLN A 399 4.67 18.79 8.65
N PRO A 400 5.21 20.02 8.41
CA PRO A 400 5.32 20.72 7.13
C PRO A 400 6.53 20.33 6.25
N TRP A 401 7.29 19.32 6.65
CA TRP A 401 8.48 18.89 5.91
C TRP A 401 8.12 18.01 4.70
N VAL A 402 8.74 18.27 3.55
CA VAL A 402 8.81 17.31 2.44
C VAL A 402 10.06 16.45 2.56
N VAL A 403 11.17 17.00 3.04
CA VAL A 403 12.36 16.26 3.50
C VAL A 403 12.59 16.65 4.95
N VAL A 404 12.44 15.67 5.85
CA VAL A 404 12.57 15.86 7.30
C VAL A 404 14.06 16.07 7.62
N PRO A 405 14.42 17.02 8.49
CA PRO A 405 15.81 17.16 8.92
C PRO A 405 16.27 15.94 9.73
N ASP A 406 17.52 15.52 9.52
CA ASP A 406 18.15 14.51 10.36
C ASP A 406 18.45 15.12 11.74
N LEU A 407 17.87 14.56 12.80
CA LEU A 407 18.09 15.05 14.17
C LEU A 407 19.49 14.72 14.70
N ALA A 408 20.21 13.75 14.10
CA ALA A 408 21.59 13.44 14.44
C ALA A 408 22.57 14.46 13.82
N ASP A 409 22.20 15.05 12.65
CA ASP A 409 22.98 16.13 12.01
C ASP A 409 22.04 17.26 11.54
N PRO A 410 21.47 18.02 12.48
CA PRO A 410 20.45 19.02 12.19
C PRO A 410 20.96 20.19 11.33
N LEU A 411 22.26 20.36 11.20
CA LEU A 411 22.90 21.42 10.42
C LEU A 411 23.40 20.96 9.05
N SER A 412 23.23 19.71 8.67
CA SER A 412 23.61 19.18 7.33
C SER A 412 23.06 19.97 6.16
N GLY A 413 21.96 20.71 6.36
CA GLY A 413 21.25 21.42 5.28
C GLY A 413 20.35 20.50 4.43
N VAL A 414 20.43 19.18 4.60
CA VAL A 414 19.59 18.20 3.87
C VAL A 414 18.19 18.17 4.49
N ARG A 415 17.38 19.17 4.17
CA ARG A 415 16.00 19.33 4.60
C ARG A 415 15.25 20.24 3.64
N MET A 416 13.93 20.11 3.60
CA MET A 416 13.09 21.00 2.79
C MET A 416 11.67 21.07 3.36
N LEU A 417 11.15 22.29 3.49
CA LEU A 417 9.72 22.47 3.77
C LEU A 417 8.89 22.16 2.51
N THR A 418 7.68 21.65 2.70
CA THR A 418 6.76 21.36 1.60
C THR A 418 6.44 22.61 0.76
N ALA A 419 6.38 23.78 1.42
CA ALA A 419 6.17 25.07 0.75
C ALA A 419 7.27 25.41 -0.25
N ASP A 420 8.53 25.06 0.06
CA ASP A 420 9.69 25.33 -0.78
C ASP A 420 9.84 24.35 -1.96
N GLY A 421 9.14 23.19 -1.88
CA GLY A 421 9.19 22.16 -2.92
C GLY A 421 8.27 22.43 -4.11
N VAL A 422 7.32 23.35 -3.97
CA VAL A 422 6.33 23.64 -5.01
C VAL A 422 6.92 24.54 -6.09
N SER A 423 6.54 24.29 -7.34
CA SER A 423 6.96 25.09 -8.50
C SER A 423 6.62 26.58 -8.33
N THR A 424 7.61 27.43 -8.57
CA THR A 424 7.47 28.90 -8.59
C THR A 424 6.95 29.42 -9.93
N ILE A 425 6.97 28.58 -10.98
CA ILE A 425 6.64 28.97 -12.36
C ILE A 425 5.21 28.60 -12.72
N VAL A 426 4.69 27.49 -12.16
CA VAL A 426 3.34 26.99 -12.49
C VAL A 426 2.28 27.84 -11.78
N SER A 427 1.38 28.43 -12.57
CA SER A 427 0.30 29.26 -12.01
C SER A 427 -0.78 28.41 -11.31
N PRO A 428 -1.48 28.96 -10.31
CA PRO A 428 -2.58 28.27 -9.62
C PRO A 428 -3.68 27.75 -10.56
N GLY A 429 -3.96 28.48 -11.65
CA GLY A 429 -4.94 28.09 -12.65
C GLY A 429 -4.53 26.82 -13.42
N VAL A 430 -3.25 26.66 -13.74
CA VAL A 430 -2.72 25.44 -14.37
C VAL A 430 -2.79 24.26 -13.41
N VAL A 431 -2.43 24.46 -12.13
CA VAL A 431 -2.55 23.40 -11.10
C VAL A 431 -4.00 22.95 -10.95
N LEU A 432 -4.94 23.89 -10.82
CA LEU A 432 -6.36 23.57 -10.71
C LEU A 432 -6.89 22.82 -11.94
N THR A 433 -6.52 23.26 -13.15
CA THR A 433 -6.93 22.60 -14.40
C THR A 433 -6.42 21.17 -14.46
N SER A 434 -5.13 20.95 -14.20
CA SER A 434 -4.55 19.61 -14.20
C SER A 434 -5.13 18.74 -13.08
N MET A 435 -5.40 19.28 -11.90
CA MET A 435 -6.06 18.57 -10.81
C MET A 435 -7.46 18.07 -11.21
N VAL A 436 -8.27 18.93 -11.85
CA VAL A 436 -9.61 18.55 -12.33
C VAL A 436 -9.50 17.46 -13.40
N ILE A 437 -8.60 17.60 -14.37
CA ILE A 437 -8.39 16.62 -15.45
C ILE A 437 -7.97 15.27 -14.85
N PHE A 438 -6.98 15.23 -13.97
CA PHE A 438 -6.56 13.97 -13.34
C PHE A 438 -7.64 13.34 -12.48
N THR A 439 -8.39 14.13 -11.72
CA THR A 439 -9.49 13.63 -10.90
C THR A 439 -10.59 12.98 -11.76
N LEU A 440 -10.98 13.62 -12.86
CA LEU A 440 -11.98 13.06 -13.79
C LEU A 440 -11.46 11.81 -14.51
N LEU A 441 -10.21 11.83 -14.95
CA LEU A 441 -9.58 10.67 -15.58
C LEU A 441 -9.52 9.48 -14.61
N TYR A 442 -9.09 9.71 -13.37
CA TYR A 442 -9.00 8.66 -12.36
C TYR A 442 -10.39 8.14 -11.96
N ALA A 443 -11.39 9.02 -11.87
CA ALA A 443 -12.77 8.60 -11.64
C ALA A 443 -13.27 7.66 -12.76
N ALA A 444 -13.01 8.02 -14.03
CA ALA A 444 -13.35 7.17 -15.16
C ALA A 444 -12.62 5.81 -15.13
N LEU A 445 -11.30 5.83 -14.87
CA LEU A 445 -10.50 4.61 -14.73
C LEU A 445 -10.98 3.74 -13.55
N GLY A 446 -11.35 4.35 -12.43
CA GLY A 446 -11.90 3.66 -11.26
C GLY A 446 -13.22 2.97 -11.55
N VAL A 447 -14.09 3.63 -12.31
CA VAL A 447 -15.36 3.02 -12.77
C VAL A 447 -15.08 1.81 -13.67
N VAL A 448 -14.17 1.94 -14.64
CA VAL A 448 -13.76 0.83 -15.51
C VAL A 448 -13.17 -0.32 -14.71
N TRP A 449 -12.25 -0.04 -13.80
CA TRP A 449 -11.66 -1.02 -12.89
C TRP A 449 -12.72 -1.78 -12.09
N PHE A 450 -13.63 -1.04 -11.45
CA PHE A 450 -14.70 -1.65 -10.66
C PHE A 450 -15.64 -2.52 -11.50
N ILE A 451 -16.03 -2.03 -12.70
CA ILE A 451 -16.89 -2.79 -13.61
C ILE A 451 -16.21 -4.08 -14.06
N LEU A 452 -14.92 -4.01 -14.43
CA LEU A 452 -14.17 -5.18 -14.87
C LEU A 452 -13.99 -6.20 -13.73
N LEU A 453 -13.56 -5.77 -12.56
CA LEU A 453 -13.41 -6.66 -11.40
C LEU A 453 -14.75 -7.31 -11.03
N ARG A 454 -15.82 -6.50 -10.93
CA ARG A 454 -17.17 -7.01 -10.64
C ARG A 454 -17.63 -8.02 -11.68
N ARG A 455 -17.39 -7.74 -12.97
CA ARG A 455 -17.74 -8.65 -14.07
C ARG A 455 -17.02 -9.99 -13.89
N TYR A 456 -15.71 -10.00 -13.80
CA TYR A 456 -14.92 -11.23 -13.70
C TYR A 456 -15.16 -12.00 -12.40
N VAL A 457 -15.31 -11.30 -11.28
CA VAL A 457 -15.70 -11.95 -10.02
C VAL A 457 -17.08 -12.64 -10.17
N ARG A 458 -18.03 -12.04 -10.88
CA ARG A 458 -19.35 -12.63 -11.11
C ARG A 458 -19.36 -13.78 -12.11
N GLU A 459 -18.54 -13.71 -13.14
CA GLU A 459 -18.37 -14.80 -14.10
C GLU A 459 -17.80 -16.06 -13.41
N GLY A 460 -16.94 -15.89 -12.41
CA GLY A 460 -16.37 -16.96 -11.60
C GLY A 460 -15.34 -17.78 -12.36
N VAL A 461 -15.06 -18.96 -11.85
CA VAL A 461 -14.13 -19.92 -12.46
C VAL A 461 -14.82 -20.68 -13.59
N ARG A 462 -14.13 -20.82 -14.72
CA ARG A 462 -14.57 -21.64 -15.84
C ARG A 462 -13.79 -22.95 -15.84
N THR A 463 -14.47 -24.05 -16.04
CA THR A 463 -13.83 -25.36 -16.30
C THR A 463 -13.37 -25.45 -17.75
N GLN A 464 -12.36 -26.26 -18.06
CA GLN A 464 -11.89 -26.45 -19.45
C GLN A 464 -13.02 -26.89 -20.39
N THR A 465 -14.00 -27.66 -19.87
CA THR A 465 -15.17 -28.10 -20.64
C THR A 465 -16.07 -26.92 -21.02
N GLU A 466 -16.26 -25.98 -20.10
CA GLU A 466 -17.05 -24.76 -20.34
C GLU A 466 -16.34 -23.79 -21.30
N GLU A 467 -15.02 -23.69 -21.22
CA GLU A 467 -14.21 -22.92 -22.18
C GLU A 467 -14.28 -23.52 -23.58
N SER A 468 -14.17 -24.84 -23.72
CA SER A 468 -14.30 -25.53 -24.99
C SER A 468 -15.69 -25.35 -25.60
N VAL A 469 -16.74 -25.41 -24.81
CA VAL A 469 -18.12 -25.15 -25.26
C VAL A 469 -18.34 -23.67 -25.61
N ALA A 470 -17.72 -22.74 -24.85
CA ALA A 470 -17.80 -21.31 -25.15
C ALA A 470 -17.08 -20.97 -26.46
N LEU A 471 -15.90 -21.55 -26.72
CA LEU A 471 -15.13 -21.40 -27.97
C LEU A 471 -15.90 -21.96 -29.18
N VAL A 472 -16.53 -23.12 -29.03
CA VAL A 472 -17.35 -23.72 -30.07
C VAL A 472 -18.60 -22.86 -30.37
N ARG A 473 -19.21 -22.24 -29.37
CA ARG A 473 -20.32 -21.31 -29.54
C ARG A 473 -19.91 -19.96 -30.14
N ALA A 474 -18.68 -19.48 -29.82
CA ALA A 474 -18.13 -18.25 -30.38
C ALA A 474 -17.69 -18.40 -31.83
N SER A 475 -17.29 -19.61 -32.25
CA SER A 475 -16.91 -19.95 -33.64
C SER A 475 -18.06 -20.32 -34.53
N ALA A 476 -19.32 -20.25 -34.07
CA ALA A 476 -20.50 -20.50 -34.92
C ALA A 476 -20.63 -19.41 -36.02
N PRO A 477 -20.87 -19.78 -37.28
CA PRO A 477 -20.89 -18.82 -38.38
C PRO A 477 -22.00 -17.78 -38.18
N GLY A 478 -21.62 -16.49 -38.12
CA GLY A 478 -22.56 -15.36 -38.10
C GLY A 478 -22.37 -14.34 -36.97
N LYS A 479 -21.43 -14.53 -36.06
CA LYS A 479 -21.04 -13.49 -35.11
C LYS A 479 -19.59 -13.05 -35.34
N ALA A 480 -19.41 -11.77 -35.65
CA ALA A 480 -18.09 -11.17 -35.72
C ALA A 480 -17.32 -11.44 -34.40
N PRO A 481 -16.02 -11.76 -34.46
CA PRO A 481 -15.24 -11.94 -33.24
C PRO A 481 -15.22 -10.62 -32.51
N VAL A 482 -15.92 -10.54 -31.39
CA VAL A 482 -15.63 -9.56 -30.38
C VAL A 482 -14.23 -9.95 -29.90
N LEU A 483 -13.26 -9.03 -29.98
CA LEU A 483 -11.96 -9.18 -29.33
C LEU A 483 -12.19 -9.40 -27.83
N SER A 484 -12.46 -10.63 -27.47
CA SER A 484 -12.44 -11.08 -26.10
C SER A 484 -10.99 -11.52 -25.83
N PHE A 485 -10.31 -10.83 -24.96
CA PHE A 485 -9.11 -11.34 -24.33
C PHE A 485 -9.55 -12.49 -23.42
N GLU A 486 -9.80 -13.66 -24.00
CA GLU A 486 -10.14 -14.88 -23.29
C GLU A 486 -8.82 -15.57 -22.90
N TYR A 487 -8.51 -15.54 -21.63
CA TYR A 487 -7.47 -16.34 -20.98
C TYR A 487 -8.08 -17.36 -20.05
#